data_347878334a7887e473622d0ef3e3b325
#
_entry.id   347878334a7887e473622d0ef3e3b325
#
_cell.length_a   1.000
_cell.length_b   1.000
_cell.length_c   1.000
_cell.angle_alpha   90.00
_cell.angle_beta   90.00
_cell.angle_gamma   90.00
#
_symmetry.space_group_name_H-M   'P 1'
#
loop_
_entity.id
_entity.type
_entity.pdbx_description
1 polymer ?
#
loop_
_entity_poly.entity_id
_entity_poly.type
_entity_poly.pdbx_seq_one_letter_code
_entity_poly.pdbx_strand_id
1 'polypeptide(L)'
;PQMMNTMAPRVDPAGPGSLTEAFYADPVRRYMIPVFSDRRTDWASHPQATRDSLHEHDMWVAEGLTHRYPTKVLAELLPTCPQYCGHCTRMDLVGNSTPVIDKLKFVGKPADRLGDMLDYLRRTPQVRDVVVSGGDVANMPWPRLEAFLDQLLDIENIRDIRLATKALMGLPQHWLQDDVVEGVGRVAAKARARGVSLAIHTHVNHAESVTPLVAEAAKAMLEAGVRDVRNQGVLMRGVNDTSVDLLDLCFALQDNAMITPYYFYMCDMIPFSEHWRLSLQEAQELQHAILGYLPGFATPRIVCDVPFVGKRWVHQEDSYDRVRGMSFWRKNYRTSIEAEDVDALSREYVYYDPIYTLPADGQAWWREQGDALAAHDAAIARATASREASALALG
;
A
#
# COMPACT_ATOMS: atom_id res chain seq x y z
N PRO A 1 -21.57 3.40 -1.58
CA PRO A 1 -22.85 3.13 -0.87
C PRO A 1 -22.87 1.74 -0.21
N GLN A 2 -22.48 0.66 -0.91
CA GLN A 2 -22.59 -0.70 -0.36
C GLN A 2 -21.77 -0.90 0.93
N MET A 3 -20.55 -0.37 1.02
CA MET A 3 -19.73 -0.44 2.24
C MET A 3 -20.39 0.30 3.42
N MET A 4 -21.20 1.31 3.16
CA MET A 4 -21.92 2.02 4.22
C MET A 4 -22.97 1.13 4.89
N ASN A 5 -23.47 0.13 4.19
CA ASN A 5 -24.48 -0.80 4.73
C ASN A 5 -23.86 -1.87 5.65
N THR A 6 -22.53 -2.06 5.60
CA THR A 6 -21.82 -3.00 6.47
C THR A 6 -21.34 -2.36 7.77
N MET A 7 -21.47 -1.05 7.92
CA MET A 7 -21.05 -0.31 9.11
C MET A 7 -22.16 -0.31 10.18
N ALA A 8 -21.75 -0.25 11.43
CA ALA A 8 -22.66 -0.12 12.56
C ALA A 8 -23.59 1.12 12.42
N PRO A 9 -24.75 1.15 13.10
CA PRO A 9 -25.70 2.26 13.01
C PRO A 9 -25.03 3.62 13.23
N ARG A 10 -25.26 4.54 12.31
CA ARG A 10 -24.66 5.90 12.32
C ARG A 10 -25.39 6.88 13.20
N VAL A 11 -26.67 6.61 13.49
CA VAL A 11 -27.54 7.51 14.24
C VAL A 11 -28.05 6.79 15.47
N ASP A 12 -27.98 7.45 16.62
CA ASP A 12 -28.63 6.96 17.83
C ASP A 12 -30.18 6.91 17.60
N PRO A 13 -30.81 5.74 17.77
CA PRO A 13 -32.24 5.63 17.65
C PRO A 13 -33.04 6.55 18.60
N ALA A 14 -32.44 6.96 19.71
CA ALA A 14 -33.02 7.84 20.73
C ALA A 14 -32.83 9.34 20.46
N GLY A 15 -31.97 9.72 19.48
CA GLY A 15 -31.67 11.12 19.21
C GLY A 15 -31.40 11.40 17.73
N PRO A 16 -32.22 12.19 17.03
CA PRO A 16 -31.98 12.52 15.64
C PRO A 16 -30.73 13.35 15.47
N GLY A 17 -29.78 12.84 14.66
CA GLY A 17 -28.59 13.57 14.19
C GLY A 17 -27.28 13.32 14.93
N SER A 18 -27.23 12.48 15.97
CA SER A 18 -25.97 12.07 16.61
C SER A 18 -25.39 10.80 16.00
N LEU A 19 -24.07 10.76 15.85
CA LEU A 19 -23.35 9.54 15.49
C LEU A 19 -23.15 8.69 16.74
N THR A 20 -23.34 7.36 16.63
CA THR A 20 -23.19 6.44 17.75
C THR A 20 -21.73 6.10 18.04
N GLU A 21 -21.40 5.73 19.27
CA GLU A 21 -20.10 5.18 19.63
C GLU A 21 -19.77 3.91 18.82
N ALA A 22 -20.77 3.06 18.59
CA ALA A 22 -20.65 1.86 17.76
C ALA A 22 -20.20 2.19 16.33
N PHE A 23 -20.70 3.27 15.72
CA PHE A 23 -20.23 3.72 14.42
C PHE A 23 -18.76 4.17 14.46
N TYR A 24 -18.35 4.92 15.49
CA TYR A 24 -16.95 5.34 15.63
C TYR A 24 -15.99 4.17 15.86
N ALA A 25 -16.42 3.15 16.59
CA ALA A 25 -15.64 1.95 16.86
C ALA A 25 -15.65 0.94 15.71
N ASP A 26 -16.57 1.06 14.74
CA ASP A 26 -16.74 0.11 13.65
C ASP A 26 -15.47 -0.05 12.80
N PRO A 27 -14.93 -1.29 12.62
CA PRO A 27 -13.68 -1.53 11.93
C PRO A 27 -13.74 -1.14 10.44
N VAL A 28 -14.88 -1.35 9.76
CA VAL A 28 -15.05 -0.96 8.34
C VAL A 28 -15.05 0.55 8.21
N ARG A 29 -15.78 1.25 9.08
CA ARG A 29 -15.78 2.71 9.13
C ARG A 29 -14.36 3.25 9.34
N ARG A 30 -13.58 2.69 10.27
CA ARG A 30 -12.26 3.17 10.63
C ARG A 30 -11.31 3.23 9.44
N TYR A 31 -11.27 2.22 8.58
CA TYR A 31 -10.38 2.24 7.41
C TYR A 31 -10.99 2.81 6.14
N MET A 32 -12.34 2.89 6.05
CA MET A 32 -13.05 3.42 4.88
C MET A 32 -13.38 4.90 4.99
N ILE A 33 -13.70 5.36 6.20
CA ILE A 33 -14.07 6.75 6.51
C ILE A 33 -13.31 7.18 7.77
N PRO A 34 -11.97 7.30 7.69
CA PRO A 34 -11.17 7.74 8.84
C PRO A 34 -11.53 9.18 9.23
N VAL A 35 -11.56 9.44 10.53
CA VAL A 35 -11.85 10.77 11.09
C VAL A 35 -10.66 11.24 11.93
N PHE A 36 -10.60 12.56 12.18
CA PHE A 36 -9.49 13.14 12.92
C PHE A 36 -9.35 12.56 14.34
N SER A 37 -10.47 12.26 15.00
CA SER A 37 -10.49 11.70 16.34
C SER A 37 -9.98 10.24 16.43
N ASP A 38 -9.79 9.54 15.30
CA ASP A 38 -9.15 8.22 15.31
C ASP A 38 -7.65 8.32 15.60
N ARG A 39 -7.05 9.49 15.38
CA ARG A 39 -5.60 9.70 15.52
C ARG A 39 -5.19 9.72 16.98
N ARG A 40 -3.99 9.22 17.23
CA ARG A 40 -3.35 9.38 18.54
C ARG A 40 -2.91 10.82 18.75
N THR A 41 -3.01 11.29 19.98
CA THR A 41 -2.60 12.63 20.38
C THR A 41 -1.19 12.67 20.98
N ASP A 42 -0.72 11.53 21.52
CA ASP A 42 0.60 11.39 22.15
C ASP A 42 1.72 11.13 21.12
N TRP A 43 1.47 10.24 20.16
CA TRP A 43 2.37 9.87 19.07
C TRP A 43 1.58 9.83 17.76
N ALA A 44 1.30 10.99 17.19
CA ALA A 44 0.51 11.08 15.95
C ALA A 44 1.29 10.56 14.73
N SER A 45 2.61 10.77 14.73
CA SER A 45 3.54 10.32 13.69
C SER A 45 4.83 9.84 14.33
N HIS A 46 5.46 8.83 13.74
CA HIS A 46 6.82 8.48 14.08
C HIS A 46 7.79 9.59 13.58
N PRO A 47 8.88 9.94 14.31
CA PRO A 47 9.86 10.94 13.86
C PRO A 47 10.49 10.65 12.50
N GLN A 48 10.58 9.38 12.12
CA GLN A 48 11.10 8.92 10.83
C GLN A 48 10.02 8.75 9.75
N ALA A 49 8.77 9.14 10.01
CA ALA A 49 7.68 9.02 9.06
C ALA A 49 7.85 9.98 7.89
N THR A 50 7.71 9.46 6.67
CA THR A 50 7.76 10.25 5.44
C THR A 50 6.55 9.99 4.56
N ARG A 51 6.24 10.91 3.66
CA ARG A 51 5.07 10.80 2.75
C ARG A 51 5.30 9.81 1.61
N ASP A 52 6.57 9.55 1.26
CA ASP A 52 7.02 8.45 0.42
C ASP A 52 7.88 7.51 1.27
N SER A 53 7.22 6.74 2.14
CA SER A 53 7.88 5.84 3.12
C SER A 53 8.72 4.74 2.46
N LEU A 54 8.44 4.44 1.20
CA LEU A 54 9.10 3.37 0.46
C LEU A 54 10.12 3.89 -0.57
N HIS A 55 10.27 5.20 -0.69
CA HIS A 55 11.14 5.84 -1.70
C HIS A 55 10.82 5.37 -3.14
N GLU A 56 9.53 5.23 -3.46
CA GLU A 56 9.11 4.76 -4.78
C GLU A 56 9.46 5.79 -5.86
N HIS A 57 9.30 7.07 -5.56
CA HIS A 57 9.63 8.16 -6.48
C HIS A 57 11.13 8.20 -6.85
N ASP A 58 12.01 7.98 -5.87
CA ASP A 58 13.46 7.97 -6.11
C ASP A 58 13.89 6.82 -7.05
N MET A 59 13.08 5.78 -7.16
CA MET A 59 13.33 4.61 -8.00
C MET A 59 12.61 4.64 -9.35
N TRP A 60 12.07 5.79 -9.77
CA TRP A 60 11.48 5.94 -11.10
C TRP A 60 12.54 5.85 -12.19
N VAL A 61 12.37 4.92 -13.09
CA VAL A 61 13.21 4.73 -14.29
C VAL A 61 12.58 5.35 -15.55
N ALA A 62 11.31 5.61 -15.49
CA ALA A 62 10.50 6.51 -16.29
C ALA A 62 9.45 7.12 -15.35
N GLU A 63 8.85 8.23 -15.73
CA GLU A 63 7.91 8.92 -14.83
C GLU A 63 6.71 8.03 -14.46
N GLY A 64 6.62 7.64 -13.18
CA GLY A 64 5.62 6.71 -12.65
C GLY A 64 5.96 5.22 -12.85
N LEU A 65 7.17 4.86 -13.26
CA LEU A 65 7.62 3.47 -13.35
C LEU A 65 8.71 3.19 -12.32
N THR A 66 8.33 2.64 -11.18
CA THR A 66 9.25 2.27 -10.09
C THR A 66 9.90 0.91 -10.37
N HIS A 67 11.25 0.86 -10.42
CA HIS A 67 12.01 -0.38 -10.60
C HIS A 67 12.85 -0.70 -9.36
N ARG A 68 12.21 -1.23 -8.33
CA ARG A 68 12.85 -1.60 -7.06
C ARG A 68 13.47 -2.99 -7.10
N TYR A 69 12.80 -3.95 -7.72
CA TYR A 69 13.19 -5.36 -7.71
C TYR A 69 13.83 -5.77 -9.04
N PRO A 70 14.79 -6.70 -9.07
CA PRO A 70 15.52 -7.03 -10.30
C PRO A 70 14.64 -7.43 -11.50
N THR A 71 13.49 -8.04 -11.24
CA THR A 71 12.62 -8.59 -12.30
C THR A 71 11.20 -8.04 -12.27
N LYS A 72 10.91 -7.06 -11.41
CA LYS A 72 9.55 -6.55 -11.18
C LYS A 72 9.52 -5.02 -11.15
N VAL A 73 8.51 -4.47 -11.77
CA VAL A 73 8.25 -3.03 -11.75
C VAL A 73 6.83 -2.72 -11.26
N LEU A 74 6.63 -1.50 -10.81
CA LEU A 74 5.34 -0.92 -10.51
C LEU A 74 5.09 0.23 -11.49
N ALA A 75 4.02 0.13 -12.27
CA ALA A 75 3.58 1.15 -13.21
C ALA A 75 2.43 1.97 -12.60
N GLU A 76 2.69 3.22 -12.29
CA GLU A 76 1.73 4.17 -11.72
C GLU A 76 1.10 5.00 -12.84
N LEU A 77 -0.02 4.50 -13.37
CA LEU A 77 -0.64 5.05 -14.58
C LEU A 77 -1.32 6.40 -14.35
N LEU A 78 -1.83 6.65 -13.14
CA LEU A 78 -2.61 7.85 -12.79
C LEU A 78 -2.51 8.15 -11.28
N PRO A 79 -2.68 9.44 -10.86
CA PRO A 79 -2.58 9.85 -9.47
C PRO A 79 -3.94 9.92 -8.75
N THR A 80 -4.97 9.22 -9.23
CA THR A 80 -6.33 9.30 -8.66
C THR A 80 -6.91 7.95 -8.33
N CYS A 81 -7.79 7.91 -7.32
CA CYS A 81 -8.51 6.72 -6.87
C CYS A 81 -10.00 7.00 -6.83
N PRO A 82 -10.87 6.00 -7.06
CA PRO A 82 -12.28 6.13 -6.76
C PRO A 82 -12.53 6.14 -5.25
N GLN A 83 -11.57 5.67 -4.45
CA GLN A 83 -11.61 5.63 -2.99
C GLN A 83 -10.23 5.86 -2.40
N TYR A 84 -10.07 6.94 -1.61
CA TYR A 84 -8.82 7.26 -0.93
C TYR A 84 -8.69 6.48 0.39
N CYS A 85 -7.47 6.02 0.68
CA CYS A 85 -7.12 5.33 1.92
C CYS A 85 -6.40 6.29 2.87
N GLY A 86 -6.76 6.29 4.14
CA GLY A 86 -6.04 7.07 5.15
C GLY A 86 -4.62 6.53 5.43
N HIS A 87 -4.38 5.26 5.12
CA HIS A 87 -3.09 4.56 5.23
C HIS A 87 -2.36 4.44 3.88
N CYS A 88 -2.56 5.38 2.96
CA CYS A 88 -2.01 5.32 1.61
C CYS A 88 -0.49 5.54 1.61
N THR A 89 0.28 4.55 1.15
CA THR A 89 1.75 4.63 1.02
C THR A 89 2.20 5.61 -0.06
N ARG A 90 1.32 5.91 -1.02
CA ARG A 90 1.53 6.87 -2.12
C ARG A 90 0.80 8.19 -1.88
N MET A 91 0.67 8.58 -0.61
CA MET A 91 -0.04 9.82 -0.26
C MET A 91 0.62 11.08 -0.82
N ASP A 92 1.88 10.99 -1.23
CA ASP A 92 2.57 12.09 -1.85
C ASP A 92 2.16 12.31 -3.31
N LEU A 93 1.91 11.24 -4.05
CA LEU A 93 1.46 11.27 -5.44
C LEU A 93 -0.07 11.32 -5.57
N VAL A 94 -0.80 10.52 -4.76
CA VAL A 94 -2.24 10.29 -4.95
C VAL A 94 -3.09 11.40 -4.35
N GLY A 95 -4.00 11.93 -5.16
CA GLY A 95 -4.93 13.01 -4.81
C GLY A 95 -4.40 14.40 -5.12
N ASN A 96 -5.15 15.43 -4.72
CA ASN A 96 -4.83 16.82 -5.01
C ASN A 96 -3.95 17.45 -3.92
N SER A 97 -3.12 18.44 -4.30
CA SER A 97 -2.47 19.34 -3.35
C SER A 97 -3.51 20.11 -2.53
N THR A 98 -3.13 20.45 -1.32
CA THR A 98 -3.93 21.29 -0.41
C THR A 98 -3.19 22.60 -0.13
N PRO A 99 -3.80 23.60 0.53
CA PRO A 99 -3.10 24.84 0.87
C PRO A 99 -1.86 24.66 1.76
N VAL A 100 -1.77 23.52 2.47
CA VAL A 100 -0.68 23.23 3.42
C VAL A 100 0.23 22.09 2.98
N ILE A 101 -0.13 21.38 1.90
CA ILE A 101 0.65 20.23 1.39
C ILE A 101 0.67 20.33 -0.13
N ASP A 102 1.84 20.53 -0.70
CA ASP A 102 2.04 20.34 -2.13
C ASP A 102 2.43 18.88 -2.41
N LYS A 103 1.74 18.26 -3.36
CA LYS A 103 1.93 16.87 -3.74
C LYS A 103 2.75 16.75 -5.00
N LEU A 104 3.47 15.65 -5.11
CA LEU A 104 4.11 15.25 -6.36
C LEU A 104 3.06 15.18 -7.49
N LYS A 105 3.40 15.69 -8.66
CA LYS A 105 2.54 15.68 -9.84
C LYS A 105 3.31 15.10 -11.01
N PHE A 106 2.62 14.32 -11.82
CA PHE A 106 3.15 13.95 -13.12
C PHE A 106 3.28 15.20 -14.02
N VAL A 107 4.44 15.36 -14.63
CA VAL A 107 4.77 16.47 -15.54
C VAL A 107 4.46 16.10 -16.98
N GLY A 108 4.77 14.86 -17.35
CA GLY A 108 4.55 14.34 -18.71
C GLY A 108 3.08 14.16 -19.04
N LYS A 109 2.73 14.30 -20.32
CA LYS A 109 1.39 13.96 -20.78
C LYS A 109 1.14 12.46 -20.59
N PRO A 110 -0.08 12.04 -20.24
CA PRO A 110 -0.36 10.62 -19.98
C PRO A 110 0.06 9.68 -21.11
N ALA A 111 -0.14 10.04 -22.38
CA ALA A 111 0.25 9.18 -23.50
C ALA A 111 1.77 9.01 -23.61
N ASP A 112 2.52 10.10 -23.43
CA ASP A 112 3.98 10.09 -23.53
C ASP A 112 4.57 9.24 -22.39
N ARG A 113 4.10 9.45 -21.13
CA ARG A 113 4.51 8.66 -19.96
C ARG A 113 4.29 7.16 -20.13
N LEU A 114 3.09 6.78 -20.61
CA LEU A 114 2.76 5.37 -20.83
C LEU A 114 3.64 4.78 -21.94
N GLY A 115 3.94 5.56 -22.98
CA GLY A 115 4.89 5.19 -24.03
C GLY A 115 6.30 4.95 -23.48
N ASP A 116 6.81 5.88 -22.67
CA ASP A 116 8.14 5.78 -22.05
C ASP A 116 8.27 4.55 -21.11
N MET A 117 7.20 4.22 -20.36
CA MET A 117 7.14 3.01 -19.54
C MET A 117 7.26 1.74 -20.40
N LEU A 118 6.50 1.65 -21.48
CA LEU A 118 6.55 0.51 -22.39
C LEU A 118 7.90 0.40 -23.11
N ASP A 119 8.50 1.52 -23.49
CA ASP A 119 9.82 1.55 -24.12
C ASP A 119 10.92 1.12 -23.13
N TYR A 120 10.82 1.52 -21.87
CA TYR A 120 11.71 1.00 -20.84
C TYR A 120 11.61 -0.52 -20.72
N LEU A 121 10.40 -1.06 -20.66
CA LEU A 121 10.16 -2.49 -20.53
C LEU A 121 10.69 -3.30 -21.72
N ARG A 122 10.56 -2.77 -22.95
CA ARG A 122 11.12 -3.38 -24.18
C ARG A 122 12.64 -3.46 -24.14
N ARG A 123 13.29 -2.45 -23.54
CA ARG A 123 14.77 -2.38 -23.43
C ARG A 123 15.33 -3.09 -22.20
N THR A 124 14.47 -3.61 -21.32
CA THR A 124 14.86 -4.17 -20.02
C THR A 124 14.34 -5.62 -19.91
N PRO A 125 14.99 -6.58 -20.62
CA PRO A 125 14.49 -7.96 -20.75
C PRO A 125 14.50 -8.75 -19.43
N GLN A 126 15.20 -8.30 -18.40
CA GLN A 126 15.16 -8.90 -17.06
C GLN A 126 13.83 -8.64 -16.33
N VAL A 127 13.08 -7.61 -16.70
CA VAL A 127 11.76 -7.35 -16.12
C VAL A 127 10.75 -8.33 -16.69
N ARG A 128 10.07 -9.07 -15.81
CA ARG A 128 9.10 -10.10 -16.16
C ARG A 128 7.71 -9.87 -15.57
N ASP A 129 7.63 -9.09 -14.50
CA ASP A 129 6.42 -8.88 -13.71
C ASP A 129 6.11 -7.40 -13.60
N VAL A 130 4.90 -7.01 -14.00
CA VAL A 130 4.43 -5.63 -13.97
C VAL A 130 3.20 -5.52 -13.08
N VAL A 131 3.31 -4.73 -12.01
CA VAL A 131 2.15 -4.29 -11.25
C VAL A 131 1.59 -3.05 -11.92
N VAL A 132 0.42 -3.16 -12.50
CA VAL A 132 -0.31 -2.04 -13.09
C VAL A 132 -1.19 -1.41 -12.02
N SER A 133 -0.86 -0.18 -11.64
CA SER A 133 -1.41 0.54 -10.49
C SER A 133 -1.49 2.05 -10.79
N GLY A 134 -1.12 2.85 -9.82
CA GLY A 134 -1.17 4.31 -9.81
C GLY A 134 -1.83 4.76 -8.53
N GLY A 135 -2.84 5.61 -8.62
CA GLY A 135 -3.84 5.68 -7.58
C GLY A 135 -4.58 4.34 -7.53
N ASP A 136 -5.53 4.14 -8.42
CA ASP A 136 -6.21 2.85 -8.59
C ASP A 136 -6.58 2.68 -10.06
N VAL A 137 -6.29 1.52 -10.65
CA VAL A 137 -6.53 1.26 -12.08
C VAL A 137 -7.99 1.39 -12.50
N ALA A 138 -8.93 1.14 -11.59
CA ALA A 138 -10.37 1.32 -11.84
C ALA A 138 -10.76 2.78 -12.12
N ASN A 139 -9.90 3.74 -11.80
CA ASN A 139 -10.15 5.15 -12.11
C ASN A 139 -9.67 5.56 -13.52
N MET A 140 -9.04 4.62 -14.24
CA MET A 140 -8.71 4.80 -15.65
C MET A 140 -9.88 4.31 -16.52
N PRO A 141 -10.33 5.08 -17.54
CA PRO A 141 -11.32 4.60 -18.48
C PRO A 141 -10.87 3.30 -19.14
N TRP A 142 -11.74 2.28 -19.14
CA TRP A 142 -11.39 0.92 -19.59
C TRP A 142 -10.68 0.89 -20.96
N PRO A 143 -11.13 1.60 -22.02
CA PRO A 143 -10.45 1.54 -23.31
C PRO A 143 -8.97 1.96 -23.27
N ARG A 144 -8.61 2.89 -22.35
CA ARG A 144 -7.21 3.30 -22.18
C ARG A 144 -6.40 2.25 -21.41
N LEU A 145 -6.99 1.66 -20.40
CA LEU A 145 -6.35 0.57 -19.65
C LEU A 145 -6.13 -0.64 -20.56
N GLU A 146 -7.15 -1.04 -21.31
CA GLU A 146 -7.08 -2.15 -22.27
C GLU A 146 -5.98 -1.91 -23.32
N ALA A 147 -5.90 -0.71 -23.89
CA ALA A 147 -4.86 -0.38 -24.86
C ALA A 147 -3.44 -0.44 -24.31
N PHE A 148 -3.25 -0.05 -23.02
CA PHE A 148 -1.97 -0.20 -22.35
C PHE A 148 -1.63 -1.67 -22.08
N LEU A 149 -2.59 -2.46 -21.59
CA LEU A 149 -2.42 -3.90 -21.32
C LEU A 149 -2.15 -4.68 -22.60
N ASP A 150 -2.80 -4.31 -23.69
CA ASP A 150 -2.58 -4.92 -25.01
C ASP A 150 -1.13 -4.74 -25.49
N GLN A 151 -0.60 -3.51 -25.41
CA GLN A 151 0.79 -3.21 -25.75
C GLN A 151 1.77 -3.88 -24.77
N LEU A 152 1.43 -3.94 -23.49
CA LEU A 152 2.25 -4.62 -22.48
C LEU A 152 2.35 -6.14 -22.77
N LEU A 153 1.25 -6.74 -23.23
CA LEU A 153 1.21 -8.14 -23.65
C LEU A 153 2.02 -8.41 -24.92
N ASP A 154 2.34 -7.42 -25.74
CA ASP A 154 3.20 -7.57 -26.92
C ASP A 154 4.70 -7.58 -26.57
N ILE A 155 5.08 -7.26 -25.34
CA ILE A 155 6.46 -7.29 -24.87
C ILE A 155 6.86 -8.72 -24.51
N GLU A 156 7.87 -9.25 -25.21
CA GLU A 156 8.22 -10.69 -25.13
C GLU A 156 8.63 -11.19 -23.76
N ASN A 157 9.33 -10.39 -22.96
CA ASN A 157 9.83 -10.78 -21.66
C ASN A 157 8.78 -10.78 -20.56
N ILE A 158 7.62 -10.15 -20.74
CA ILE A 158 6.57 -10.09 -19.71
C ILE A 158 5.91 -11.46 -19.54
N ARG A 159 5.77 -11.89 -18.28
CA ARG A 159 5.18 -13.17 -17.86
C ARG A 159 4.06 -13.02 -16.84
N ASP A 160 4.05 -11.94 -16.07
CA ASP A 160 3.07 -11.68 -15.03
C ASP A 160 2.60 -10.22 -15.10
N ILE A 161 1.28 -10.03 -15.15
CA ILE A 161 0.62 -8.73 -15.07
C ILE A 161 -0.36 -8.78 -13.90
N ARG A 162 -0.27 -7.80 -13.02
CA ARG A 162 -1.12 -7.68 -11.84
C ARG A 162 -1.84 -6.35 -11.86
N LEU A 163 -3.16 -6.37 -11.97
CA LEU A 163 -4.01 -5.19 -11.82
C LEU A 163 -4.22 -4.93 -10.35
N ALA A 164 -3.69 -3.83 -9.83
CA ALA A 164 -3.81 -3.46 -8.42
C ALA A 164 -4.98 -2.49 -8.23
N THR A 165 -6.00 -2.93 -7.49
CA THR A 165 -7.22 -2.15 -7.28
C THR A 165 -7.86 -2.40 -5.92
N LYS A 166 -8.20 -1.34 -5.20
CA LYS A 166 -9.10 -1.42 -4.04
C LYS A 166 -10.57 -1.36 -4.48
N ALA A 167 -10.84 -0.93 -5.71
CA ALA A 167 -12.19 -0.74 -6.21
C ALA A 167 -12.95 -2.06 -6.42
N LEU A 168 -12.28 -3.21 -6.52
CA LEU A 168 -12.99 -4.49 -6.54
C LEU A 168 -13.83 -4.67 -5.26
N MET A 169 -13.34 -4.20 -4.11
CA MET A 169 -14.06 -4.16 -2.85
C MET A 169 -14.89 -2.86 -2.71
N GLY A 170 -14.29 -1.70 -2.96
CA GLY A 170 -14.91 -0.40 -2.66
C GLY A 170 -15.93 0.08 -3.68
N LEU A 171 -15.84 -0.35 -4.92
CA LEU A 171 -16.72 0.00 -6.05
C LEU A 171 -16.91 -1.22 -6.97
N PRO A 172 -17.41 -2.36 -6.49
CA PRO A 172 -17.52 -3.59 -7.28
C PRO A 172 -18.39 -3.44 -8.53
N GLN A 173 -19.33 -2.51 -8.55
CA GLN A 173 -20.16 -2.21 -9.73
C GLN A 173 -19.34 -1.81 -10.96
N HIS A 174 -18.16 -1.21 -10.78
CA HIS A 174 -17.27 -0.91 -11.89
C HIS A 174 -16.80 -2.18 -12.62
N TRP A 175 -16.51 -3.24 -11.84
CA TRP A 175 -16.03 -4.52 -12.37
C TRP A 175 -17.14 -5.42 -12.90
N LEU A 176 -18.39 -4.99 -12.78
CA LEU A 176 -19.60 -5.66 -13.30
C LEU A 176 -20.16 -4.95 -14.54
N GLN A 177 -19.53 -3.88 -15.02
CA GLN A 177 -19.94 -3.22 -16.26
C GLN A 177 -19.63 -4.11 -17.46
N ASP A 178 -20.54 -4.23 -18.40
CA ASP A 178 -20.41 -5.13 -19.55
C ASP A 178 -19.12 -4.86 -20.35
N ASP A 179 -18.80 -3.60 -20.63
CA ASP A 179 -17.59 -3.20 -21.36
C ASP A 179 -16.29 -3.56 -20.60
N VAL A 180 -16.31 -3.51 -19.27
CA VAL A 180 -15.18 -3.91 -18.44
C VAL A 180 -15.04 -5.43 -18.41
N VAL A 181 -16.12 -6.18 -18.20
CA VAL A 181 -16.11 -7.66 -18.17
C VAL A 181 -15.65 -8.22 -19.52
N GLU A 182 -16.24 -7.75 -20.62
CA GLU A 182 -15.85 -8.16 -21.97
C GLU A 182 -14.40 -7.80 -22.28
N GLY A 183 -13.97 -6.59 -21.90
CA GLY A 183 -12.60 -6.14 -22.12
C GLY A 183 -11.58 -6.93 -21.31
N VAL A 184 -11.87 -7.23 -20.02
CA VAL A 184 -11.05 -8.14 -19.23
C VAL A 184 -10.96 -9.51 -19.91
N GLY A 185 -12.07 -10.01 -20.46
CA GLY A 185 -12.11 -11.25 -21.22
C GLY A 185 -11.16 -11.25 -22.43
N ARG A 186 -11.14 -10.18 -23.22
CA ARG A 186 -10.20 -10.01 -24.37
C ARG A 186 -8.75 -10.03 -23.91
N VAL A 187 -8.42 -9.23 -22.89
CA VAL A 187 -7.05 -9.15 -22.33
C VAL A 187 -6.62 -10.49 -21.75
N ALA A 188 -7.49 -11.18 -21.00
CA ALA A 188 -7.22 -12.48 -20.41
C ALA A 188 -7.00 -13.55 -21.48
N ALA A 189 -7.77 -13.53 -22.56
CA ALA A 189 -7.58 -14.46 -23.70
C ALA A 189 -6.21 -14.26 -24.37
N LYS A 190 -5.81 -13.00 -24.66
CA LYS A 190 -4.49 -12.67 -25.21
C LYS A 190 -3.37 -13.07 -24.24
N ALA A 191 -3.50 -12.77 -22.95
CA ALA A 191 -2.53 -13.13 -21.93
C ALA A 191 -2.32 -14.66 -21.90
N ARG A 192 -3.40 -15.44 -21.91
CA ARG A 192 -3.35 -16.90 -21.92
C ARG A 192 -2.68 -17.44 -23.20
N ALA A 193 -3.01 -16.91 -24.36
CA ALA A 193 -2.39 -17.29 -25.63
C ALA A 193 -0.88 -17.04 -25.65
N ARG A 194 -0.43 -15.99 -24.92
CA ARG A 194 0.98 -15.62 -24.76
C ARG A 194 1.68 -16.34 -23.59
N GLY A 195 0.98 -17.16 -22.80
CA GLY A 195 1.52 -17.76 -21.57
C GLY A 195 1.85 -16.74 -20.49
N VAL A 196 1.14 -15.60 -20.46
CA VAL A 196 1.26 -14.55 -19.45
C VAL A 196 0.18 -14.72 -18.38
N SER A 197 0.56 -14.61 -17.13
CA SER A 197 -0.37 -14.64 -15.99
C SER A 197 -1.01 -13.25 -15.81
N LEU A 198 -2.32 -13.15 -15.94
CA LEU A 198 -3.09 -11.96 -15.58
C LEU A 198 -3.83 -12.21 -14.27
N ALA A 199 -3.56 -11.39 -13.25
CA ALA A 199 -4.20 -11.49 -11.94
C ALA A 199 -4.72 -10.12 -11.47
N ILE A 200 -5.77 -10.14 -10.63
CA ILE A 200 -6.23 -8.95 -9.92
C ILE A 200 -5.76 -9.03 -8.46
N HIS A 201 -5.14 -7.96 -7.99
CA HIS A 201 -4.78 -7.81 -6.59
C HIS A 201 -5.68 -6.76 -5.96
N THR A 202 -6.60 -7.23 -5.12
CA THR A 202 -7.54 -6.37 -4.39
C THR A 202 -7.04 -6.03 -2.98
N HIS A 203 -7.76 -5.18 -2.27
CA HIS A 203 -7.38 -4.66 -0.96
C HIS A 203 -8.58 -4.67 -0.01
N VAL A 204 -8.76 -5.76 0.71
CA VAL A 204 -9.81 -5.96 1.72
C VAL A 204 -9.15 -6.13 3.09
N ASN A 205 -9.63 -5.42 4.10
CA ASN A 205 -9.04 -5.43 5.45
C ASN A 205 -9.99 -5.97 6.54
N HIS A 206 -11.25 -6.24 6.24
CA HIS A 206 -12.19 -6.77 7.22
C HIS A 206 -13.22 -7.69 6.55
N ALA A 207 -13.66 -8.75 7.23
CA ALA A 207 -14.58 -9.75 6.71
C ALA A 207 -15.91 -9.14 6.22
N GLU A 208 -16.47 -8.20 6.97
CA GLU A 208 -17.72 -7.50 6.63
C GLU A 208 -17.63 -6.73 5.29
N SER A 209 -16.43 -6.47 4.77
CA SER A 209 -16.25 -5.85 3.46
C SER A 209 -16.39 -6.84 2.30
N VAL A 210 -16.42 -8.13 2.57
CA VAL A 210 -16.66 -9.18 1.57
C VAL A 210 -18.17 -9.35 1.36
N THR A 211 -18.80 -8.36 0.76
CA THR A 211 -20.24 -8.37 0.51
C THR A 211 -20.61 -9.27 -0.67
N PRO A 212 -21.88 -9.69 -0.81
CA PRO A 212 -22.33 -10.46 -1.99
C PRO A 212 -21.97 -9.80 -3.33
N LEU A 213 -22.00 -8.46 -3.41
CA LEU A 213 -21.64 -7.74 -4.62
C LEU A 213 -20.12 -7.78 -4.92
N VAL A 214 -19.29 -7.81 -3.88
CA VAL A 214 -17.83 -8.05 -4.03
C VAL A 214 -17.58 -9.48 -4.53
N ALA A 215 -18.28 -10.44 -3.98
CA ALA A 215 -18.23 -11.84 -4.42
C ALA A 215 -18.61 -12.00 -5.90
N GLU A 216 -19.71 -11.35 -6.30
CA GLU A 216 -20.18 -11.33 -7.69
C GLU A 216 -19.14 -10.72 -8.63
N ALA A 217 -18.55 -9.58 -8.27
CA ALA A 217 -17.51 -8.93 -9.06
C ALA A 217 -16.24 -9.79 -9.18
N ALA A 218 -15.79 -10.42 -8.08
CA ALA A 218 -14.63 -11.32 -8.12
C ALA A 218 -14.90 -12.52 -9.01
N LYS A 219 -16.09 -13.13 -8.90
CA LYS A 219 -16.52 -14.25 -9.74
C LYS A 219 -16.57 -13.86 -11.23
N ALA A 220 -17.15 -12.70 -11.56
CA ALA A 220 -17.21 -12.21 -12.94
C ALA A 220 -15.79 -12.04 -13.54
N MET A 221 -14.82 -11.57 -12.77
CA MET A 221 -13.43 -11.45 -13.24
C MET A 221 -12.77 -12.82 -13.48
N LEU A 222 -13.00 -13.79 -12.60
CA LEU A 222 -12.53 -15.17 -12.79
C LEU A 222 -13.17 -15.83 -14.02
N GLU A 223 -14.48 -15.64 -14.23
CA GLU A 223 -15.21 -16.15 -15.38
C GLU A 223 -14.77 -15.48 -16.69
N ALA A 224 -14.43 -14.17 -16.65
CA ALA A 224 -13.81 -13.47 -17.78
C ALA A 224 -12.40 -14.01 -18.12
N GLY A 225 -11.80 -14.83 -17.25
CA GLY A 225 -10.56 -15.55 -17.52
C GLY A 225 -9.32 -14.99 -16.86
N VAL A 226 -9.47 -14.08 -15.91
CA VAL A 226 -8.39 -13.71 -14.99
C VAL A 226 -7.93 -14.96 -14.25
N ARG A 227 -6.62 -15.17 -14.17
CA ARG A 227 -6.06 -16.38 -13.57
C ARG A 227 -6.38 -16.50 -12.09
N ASP A 228 -6.37 -15.37 -11.37
CA ASP A 228 -6.51 -15.37 -9.93
C ASP A 228 -6.91 -13.96 -9.43
N VAL A 229 -7.71 -13.92 -8.36
CA VAL A 229 -7.98 -12.72 -7.59
C VAL A 229 -7.38 -12.91 -6.21
N ARG A 230 -6.47 -11.99 -5.80
CA ARG A 230 -5.71 -12.10 -4.55
C ARG A 230 -5.93 -10.89 -3.67
N ASN A 231 -5.98 -11.12 -2.36
CA ASN A 231 -6.02 -10.04 -1.39
C ASN A 231 -4.63 -9.59 -0.95
N GLN A 232 -4.35 -8.30 -1.06
CA GLN A 232 -3.20 -7.62 -0.45
C GLN A 232 -3.72 -6.63 0.59
N GLY A 233 -4.10 -7.15 1.76
CA GLY A 233 -4.58 -6.34 2.89
C GLY A 233 -3.45 -5.67 3.66
N VAL A 234 -3.81 -4.82 4.60
CA VAL A 234 -2.91 -4.16 5.56
C VAL A 234 -3.36 -4.51 6.97
N LEU A 235 -2.42 -4.85 7.84
CA LEU A 235 -2.69 -4.99 9.26
C LEU A 235 -2.94 -3.61 9.87
N MET A 236 -4.08 -3.47 10.52
CA MET A 236 -4.53 -2.20 11.07
C MET A 236 -5.14 -2.40 12.44
N ARG A 237 -4.61 -1.71 13.42
CA ARG A 237 -5.13 -1.73 14.78
C ARG A 237 -6.60 -1.32 14.85
N GLY A 238 -7.39 -2.17 15.53
CA GLY A 238 -8.83 -2.02 15.67
C GLY A 238 -9.61 -2.26 14.38
N VAL A 239 -9.00 -2.99 13.43
CA VAL A 239 -9.64 -3.44 12.18
C VAL A 239 -9.46 -4.94 11.99
N ASN A 240 -8.23 -5.44 12.06
CA ASN A 240 -7.86 -6.85 11.84
C ASN A 240 -6.59 -7.24 12.62
N ASP A 241 -6.42 -6.68 13.81
CA ASP A 241 -5.24 -6.87 14.66
C ASP A 241 -5.37 -8.04 15.63
N THR A 242 -6.36 -8.90 15.44
CA THR A 242 -6.48 -10.17 16.17
C THR A 242 -6.43 -11.37 15.22
N SER A 243 -6.06 -12.55 15.74
CA SER A 243 -6.07 -13.79 14.93
C SER A 243 -7.48 -14.18 14.50
N VAL A 244 -8.49 -13.83 15.28
CA VAL A 244 -9.92 -14.07 14.94
C VAL A 244 -10.30 -13.22 13.74
N ASP A 245 -10.07 -11.91 13.78
CA ASP A 245 -10.43 -11.01 12.68
C ASP A 245 -9.71 -11.39 11.38
N LEU A 246 -8.41 -11.80 11.48
CA LEU A 246 -7.65 -12.23 10.30
C LEU A 246 -8.15 -13.54 9.72
N LEU A 247 -8.51 -14.53 10.56
CA LEU A 247 -9.05 -15.80 10.10
C LEU A 247 -10.44 -15.61 9.50
N ASP A 248 -11.31 -14.82 10.15
CA ASP A 248 -12.64 -14.50 9.64
C ASP A 248 -12.54 -13.81 8.27
N LEU A 249 -11.61 -12.88 8.11
CA LEU A 249 -11.37 -12.26 6.80
C LEU A 249 -10.87 -13.28 5.77
N CYS A 250 -9.92 -14.15 6.13
CA CYS A 250 -9.40 -15.16 5.21
C CYS A 250 -10.49 -16.14 4.78
N PHE A 251 -11.33 -16.60 5.70
CA PHE A 251 -12.46 -17.47 5.38
C PHE A 251 -13.51 -16.75 4.53
N ALA A 252 -13.87 -15.50 4.87
CA ALA A 252 -14.81 -14.72 4.06
C ALA A 252 -14.30 -14.52 2.61
N LEU A 253 -13.01 -14.26 2.42
CA LEU A 253 -12.39 -14.13 1.10
C LEU A 253 -12.49 -15.42 0.29
N GLN A 254 -12.21 -16.57 0.91
CA GLN A 254 -12.22 -17.86 0.22
C GLN A 254 -13.64 -18.38 -0.02
N ASP A 255 -14.46 -18.44 1.03
CA ASP A 255 -15.73 -19.11 1.01
C ASP A 255 -16.80 -18.32 0.26
N ASN A 256 -16.76 -16.99 0.40
CA ASN A 256 -17.78 -16.12 -0.19
C ASN A 256 -17.39 -15.56 -1.56
N ALA A 257 -16.09 -15.30 -1.80
CA ALA A 257 -15.66 -14.53 -2.97
C ALA A 257 -14.60 -15.21 -3.86
N MET A 258 -14.13 -16.40 -3.52
CA MET A 258 -13.06 -17.10 -4.25
C MET A 258 -11.78 -16.26 -4.39
N ILE A 259 -11.52 -15.36 -3.43
CA ILE A 259 -10.35 -14.51 -3.38
C ILE A 259 -9.29 -15.21 -2.54
N THR A 260 -8.08 -15.39 -3.09
CA THR A 260 -6.97 -15.99 -2.35
C THR A 260 -6.41 -14.99 -1.34
N PRO A 261 -6.39 -15.27 -0.02
CA PRO A 261 -5.61 -14.52 0.94
C PRO A 261 -4.13 -14.61 0.57
N TYR A 262 -3.47 -13.49 0.33
CA TYR A 262 -2.12 -13.49 -0.25
C TYR A 262 -1.09 -12.83 0.66
N TYR A 263 -1.27 -11.54 0.93
CA TYR A 263 -0.41 -10.79 1.86
C TYR A 263 -1.24 -9.91 2.79
N PHE A 264 -0.73 -9.77 4.03
CA PHE A 264 -1.05 -8.64 4.88
C PHE A 264 0.23 -7.84 5.13
N TYR A 265 0.21 -6.58 4.74
CA TYR A 265 1.32 -5.67 5.01
C TYR A 265 1.22 -5.11 6.42
N MET A 266 2.33 -4.98 7.12
CA MET A 266 2.37 -4.03 8.21
C MET A 266 2.05 -2.64 7.65
N CYS A 267 1.27 -1.85 8.39
CA CYS A 267 0.94 -0.49 7.96
C CYS A 267 2.22 0.35 7.90
N ASP A 268 2.47 1.00 6.77
CA ASP A 268 3.68 1.76 6.53
C ASP A 268 3.80 2.98 7.46
N MET A 269 5.04 3.41 7.67
CA MET A 269 5.40 4.54 8.51
C MET A 269 5.21 5.85 7.74
N ILE A 270 3.95 6.28 7.64
CA ILE A 270 3.55 7.54 7.02
C ILE A 270 3.05 8.52 8.08
N PRO A 271 3.06 9.84 7.81
CA PRO A 271 2.54 10.82 8.77
C PRO A 271 1.10 10.54 9.19
N PHE A 272 0.83 10.68 10.49
CA PHE A 272 -0.49 10.51 11.12
C PHE A 272 -1.10 9.10 11.02
N SER A 273 -0.29 8.05 10.86
CA SER A 273 -0.74 6.65 10.76
C SER A 273 -0.55 5.82 12.03
N GLU A 274 0.06 6.37 13.08
CA GLU A 274 0.45 5.61 14.26
C GLU A 274 -0.72 4.87 14.94
N HIS A 275 -1.94 5.39 14.84
CA HIS A 275 -3.12 4.73 15.39
C HIS A 275 -3.52 3.43 14.68
N TRP A 276 -2.98 3.14 13.49
CA TRP A 276 -3.19 1.89 12.77
C TRP A 276 -2.03 0.91 12.86
N ARG A 277 -0.84 1.38 13.22
CA ARG A 277 0.36 0.57 13.14
C ARG A 277 0.44 -0.45 14.27
N LEU A 278 0.93 -1.64 13.96
CA LEU A 278 1.31 -2.69 14.89
C LEU A 278 2.84 -2.76 14.96
N SER A 279 3.39 -3.25 16.08
CA SER A 279 4.81 -3.59 16.18
C SER A 279 5.14 -4.84 15.37
N LEU A 280 6.42 -5.02 15.05
CA LEU A 280 6.90 -6.24 14.40
C LEU A 280 6.60 -7.48 15.24
N GLN A 281 6.73 -7.38 16.57
CA GLN A 281 6.40 -8.49 17.46
C GLN A 281 4.93 -8.90 17.36
N GLU A 282 3.99 -7.95 17.40
CA GLU A 282 2.56 -8.24 17.24
C GLU A 282 2.27 -8.89 15.87
N ALA A 283 2.92 -8.44 14.81
CA ALA A 283 2.79 -9.03 13.48
C ALA A 283 3.33 -10.47 13.40
N GLN A 284 4.44 -10.76 14.10
CA GLN A 284 5.00 -12.11 14.24
C GLN A 284 4.07 -13.04 15.02
N GLU A 285 3.49 -12.56 16.10
CA GLU A 285 2.53 -13.31 16.93
C GLU A 285 1.25 -13.62 16.13
N LEU A 286 0.74 -12.66 15.36
CA LEU A 286 -0.40 -12.88 14.46
C LEU A 286 -0.08 -13.89 13.37
N GLN A 287 1.09 -13.81 12.73
CA GLN A 287 1.50 -14.81 11.73
C GLN A 287 1.55 -16.22 12.33
N HIS A 288 2.08 -16.34 13.54
CA HIS A 288 2.13 -17.63 14.25
C HIS A 288 0.71 -18.14 14.56
N ALA A 289 -0.17 -17.27 15.03
CA ALA A 289 -1.51 -17.63 15.48
C ALA A 289 -2.44 -18.11 14.36
N ILE A 290 -2.24 -17.68 13.10
CA ILE A 290 -3.06 -18.10 11.96
C ILE A 290 -2.55 -19.34 11.22
N LEU A 291 -1.36 -19.83 11.58
CA LEU A 291 -0.82 -21.04 10.96
C LEU A 291 -1.64 -22.29 11.33
N GLY A 292 -1.88 -23.15 10.35
CA GLY A 292 -2.55 -24.44 10.54
C GLY A 292 -4.07 -24.42 10.37
N TYR A 293 -4.68 -23.23 10.21
CA TYR A 293 -6.15 -23.10 9.99
C TYR A 293 -6.56 -23.06 8.52
N LEU A 294 -5.64 -22.64 7.66
CA LEU A 294 -5.89 -22.43 6.23
C LEU A 294 -5.06 -23.39 5.39
N PRO A 295 -5.50 -23.76 4.17
CA PRO A 295 -4.66 -24.46 3.22
C PRO A 295 -3.37 -23.69 2.96
N GLY A 296 -2.25 -24.40 2.76
CA GLY A 296 -0.93 -23.75 2.62
C GLY A 296 -0.86 -22.66 1.55
N PHE A 297 -1.57 -22.81 0.44
CA PHE A 297 -1.63 -21.82 -0.64
C PHE A 297 -2.46 -20.58 -0.27
N ALA A 298 -3.37 -20.69 0.69
CA ALA A 298 -4.27 -19.63 1.14
C ALA A 298 -3.88 -19.06 2.51
N THR A 299 -2.85 -19.61 3.16
CA THR A 299 -2.27 -19.01 4.37
C THR A 299 -1.52 -17.74 3.98
N PRO A 300 -2.01 -16.55 4.33
CA PRO A 300 -1.37 -15.30 3.96
C PRO A 300 -0.02 -15.14 4.66
N ARG A 301 0.91 -14.47 3.97
CA ARG A 301 2.14 -14.00 4.62
C ARG A 301 1.93 -12.61 5.18
N ILE A 302 2.32 -12.42 6.43
CA ILE A 302 2.45 -11.08 6.99
C ILE A 302 3.85 -10.57 6.62
N VAL A 303 3.89 -9.38 6.01
CA VAL A 303 5.12 -8.81 5.46
C VAL A 303 5.33 -7.37 5.93
N CYS A 304 6.59 -7.05 6.21
CA CYS A 304 7.06 -5.69 6.40
C CYS A 304 7.63 -5.18 5.07
N ASP A 305 7.21 -4.01 4.61
CA ASP A 305 7.83 -3.34 3.46
C ASP A 305 8.89 -2.37 4.00
N VAL A 306 10.13 -2.85 4.06
CA VAL A 306 11.24 -2.10 4.68
C VAL A 306 11.79 -1.09 3.68
N PRO A 307 11.95 0.19 4.04
CA PRO A 307 12.51 1.21 3.16
C PRO A 307 13.81 0.75 2.49
N PHE A 308 13.95 0.97 1.18
CA PHE A 308 15.05 0.51 0.31
C PHE A 308 15.23 -1.00 0.17
N VAL A 309 14.68 -1.82 1.08
CA VAL A 309 14.77 -3.28 1.04
C VAL A 309 13.58 -3.88 0.29
N GLY A 310 12.38 -3.32 0.51
CA GLY A 310 11.14 -3.88 0.01
C GLY A 310 10.57 -4.98 0.91
N LYS A 311 9.68 -5.79 0.35
CA LYS A 311 8.91 -6.78 1.11
C LYS A 311 9.78 -7.86 1.72
N ARG A 312 9.64 -8.03 3.04
CA ARG A 312 10.24 -9.11 3.83
C ARG A 312 9.17 -9.75 4.68
N TRP A 313 9.22 -11.07 4.81
CA TRP A 313 8.41 -11.75 5.78
C TRP A 313 8.81 -11.30 7.19
N VAL A 314 7.83 -11.10 8.08
CA VAL A 314 8.06 -10.58 9.45
C VAL A 314 9.02 -11.39 10.32
N HIS A 315 9.39 -12.60 9.90
CA HIS A 315 10.40 -13.47 10.53
C HIS A 315 11.75 -13.49 9.77
N GLN A 316 12.05 -12.49 8.94
CA GLN A 316 13.29 -12.41 8.15
C GLN A 316 14.19 -11.24 8.59
N GLU A 317 13.94 -10.67 9.75
CA GLU A 317 14.84 -9.69 10.36
C GLU A 317 16.17 -10.34 10.77
N ASP A 318 17.26 -9.58 10.64
CA ASP A 318 18.57 -10.01 11.14
C ASP A 318 18.67 -9.87 12.67
N SER A 319 18.09 -8.80 13.22
CA SER A 319 18.01 -8.54 14.65
C SER A 319 16.86 -7.58 14.98
N TYR A 320 16.46 -7.56 16.27
CA TYR A 320 15.34 -6.75 16.73
C TYR A 320 15.55 -6.23 18.15
N ASP A 321 15.75 -4.92 18.30
CA ASP A 321 15.71 -4.21 19.56
C ASP A 321 14.26 -3.90 19.95
N ARG A 322 13.66 -4.75 20.75
CA ARG A 322 12.26 -4.64 21.21
C ARG A 322 12.03 -3.48 22.17
N VAL A 323 13.07 -2.99 22.82
CA VAL A 323 12.95 -1.87 23.75
C VAL A 323 12.79 -0.57 22.95
N ARG A 324 13.61 -0.37 21.94
CA ARG A 324 13.56 0.83 21.09
C ARG A 324 12.65 0.67 19.87
N GLY A 325 12.13 -0.54 19.61
CA GLY A 325 11.30 -0.83 18.45
C GLY A 325 12.04 -0.69 17.14
N MET A 326 13.28 -1.15 17.08
CA MET A 326 14.12 -1.06 15.91
C MET A 326 14.45 -2.47 15.40
N SER A 327 13.96 -2.82 14.23
CA SER A 327 14.32 -4.06 13.55
C SER A 327 15.28 -3.80 12.40
N PHE A 328 16.27 -4.69 12.25
CA PHE A 328 17.36 -4.55 11.29
C PHE A 328 17.26 -5.62 10.22
N TRP A 329 17.46 -5.21 8.97
CA TRP A 329 17.17 -6.03 7.79
C TRP A 329 18.27 -5.92 6.76
N ARG A 330 18.51 -7.01 6.01
CA ARG A 330 19.40 -7.03 4.85
C ARG A 330 18.66 -7.44 3.59
N LYS A 331 19.25 -7.13 2.46
CA LYS A 331 18.71 -7.50 1.15
C LYS A 331 19.73 -8.26 0.31
N ASN A 332 19.23 -8.98 -0.68
CA ASN A 332 20.02 -9.83 -1.58
C ASN A 332 19.98 -9.34 -3.03
N TYR A 333 19.55 -8.10 -3.26
CA TYR A 333 19.53 -7.44 -4.57
C TYR A 333 19.74 -5.94 -4.39
N ARG A 334 20.14 -5.26 -5.48
CA ARG A 334 20.21 -3.81 -5.56
C ARG A 334 18.94 -3.27 -6.22
N THR A 335 18.49 -2.11 -5.77
CA THR A 335 17.46 -1.32 -6.46
C THR A 335 18.07 -0.56 -7.64
N SER A 336 17.24 0.09 -8.47
CA SER A 336 17.70 0.87 -9.61
C SER A 336 18.66 2.00 -9.23
N ILE A 337 18.49 2.59 -8.04
CA ILE A 337 19.33 3.69 -7.53
C ILE A 337 20.59 3.21 -6.81
N GLU A 338 20.78 1.92 -6.62
CA GLU A 338 21.90 1.33 -5.89
C GLU A 338 22.83 0.48 -6.79
N ALA A 339 22.71 0.63 -8.11
CA ALA A 339 23.48 -0.18 -9.05
C ALA A 339 24.98 -0.15 -8.78
N GLU A 340 25.52 1.01 -8.40
CA GLU A 340 26.93 1.24 -8.11
C GLU A 340 27.28 1.24 -6.61
N ASP A 341 26.28 1.12 -5.71
CA ASP A 341 26.51 1.08 -4.27
C ASP A 341 27.03 -0.29 -3.84
N VAL A 342 28.34 -0.37 -3.59
CA VAL A 342 29.01 -1.61 -3.21
C VAL A 342 28.51 -2.15 -1.87
N ASP A 343 28.09 -1.27 -0.95
CA ASP A 343 27.69 -1.60 0.41
C ASP A 343 26.19 -1.93 0.53
N ALA A 344 25.40 -1.73 -0.52
CA ALA A 344 23.95 -1.93 -0.47
C ALA A 344 23.51 -3.32 0.02
N LEU A 345 24.32 -4.37 -0.24
CA LEU A 345 23.99 -5.74 0.17
C LEU A 345 24.50 -6.12 1.57
N SER A 346 25.50 -5.39 2.08
CA SER A 346 26.07 -5.59 3.43
C SER A 346 25.48 -4.64 4.47
N ARG A 347 24.87 -3.54 4.03
CA ARG A 347 24.24 -2.53 4.89
C ARG A 347 23.06 -3.10 5.62
N GLU A 348 22.90 -2.70 6.88
CA GLU A 348 21.65 -2.90 7.64
C GLU A 348 20.68 -1.76 7.36
N TYR A 349 19.43 -2.12 7.13
CA TYR A 349 18.31 -1.21 6.93
C TYR A 349 17.37 -1.33 8.11
N VAL A 350 16.80 -0.22 8.56
CA VAL A 350 16.01 -0.20 9.79
C VAL A 350 14.52 -0.01 9.45
N TYR A 351 13.67 -0.78 10.12
CA TYR A 351 12.25 -0.51 10.24
C TYR A 351 11.92 -0.22 11.70
N TYR A 352 11.02 0.73 11.94
CA TYR A 352 10.69 1.23 13.26
C TYR A 352 9.27 0.86 13.64
N ASP A 353 9.09 0.34 14.85
CA ASP A 353 7.77 0.08 15.43
C ASP A 353 7.07 1.38 15.84
N PRO A 354 5.73 1.35 16.00
CA PRO A 354 5.02 2.47 16.58
C PRO A 354 5.44 2.68 18.04
N ILE A 355 5.87 3.90 18.36
CA ILE A 355 6.49 4.22 19.66
C ILE A 355 5.56 3.94 20.85
N TYR A 356 4.25 4.13 20.66
CA TYR A 356 3.28 3.91 21.74
C TYR A 356 3.16 2.43 22.17
N THR A 357 3.64 1.49 21.37
CA THR A 357 3.66 0.05 21.69
C THR A 357 4.86 -0.35 22.53
N LEU A 358 5.86 0.52 22.63
CA LEU A 358 7.12 0.25 23.31
C LEU A 358 6.98 0.34 24.84
N PRO A 359 7.87 -0.32 25.58
CA PRO A 359 7.97 -0.13 27.03
C PRO A 359 8.36 1.32 27.39
N ALA A 360 8.16 1.71 28.64
CA ALA A 360 8.32 3.10 29.09
C ALA A 360 9.70 3.69 28.83
N ASP A 361 10.75 2.89 28.98
CA ASP A 361 12.14 3.27 28.70
C ASP A 361 12.39 3.50 27.21
N GLY A 362 11.81 2.68 26.35
CA GLY A 362 11.85 2.87 24.90
C GLY A 362 11.13 4.14 24.47
N GLN A 363 9.93 4.41 25.02
CA GLN A 363 9.22 5.65 24.76
C GLN A 363 9.98 6.88 25.28
N ALA A 364 10.65 6.78 26.43
CA ALA A 364 11.47 7.87 26.96
C ALA A 364 12.67 8.15 26.03
N TRP A 365 13.34 7.11 25.56
CA TRP A 365 14.45 7.23 24.60
C TRP A 365 14.01 7.97 23.33
N TRP A 366 12.83 7.65 22.77
CA TRP A 366 12.31 8.33 21.57
C TRP A 366 11.94 9.80 21.82
N ARG A 367 11.49 10.18 23.03
CA ARG A 367 11.27 11.60 23.38
C ARG A 367 12.59 12.36 23.36
N GLU A 368 13.62 11.82 23.96
CA GLU A 368 14.97 12.43 23.95
C GLU A 368 15.52 12.58 22.52
N GLN A 369 15.30 11.59 21.63
CA GLN A 369 15.69 11.70 20.24
C GLN A 369 14.87 12.78 19.50
N GLY A 370 13.58 12.85 19.74
CA GLY A 370 12.69 13.88 19.18
C GLY A 370 13.11 15.30 19.56
N ASP A 371 13.44 15.50 20.81
CA ASP A 371 13.92 16.80 21.33
C ASP A 371 15.27 17.17 20.70
N ALA A 372 16.17 16.21 20.53
CA ALA A 372 17.47 16.42 19.89
C ALA A 372 17.33 16.78 18.40
N LEU A 373 16.45 16.10 17.66
CA LEU A 373 16.14 16.40 16.26
C LEU A 373 15.52 17.78 16.11
N ALA A 374 14.54 18.12 16.94
CA ALA A 374 13.91 19.43 16.91
C ALA A 374 14.90 20.57 17.22
N ALA A 375 15.82 20.34 18.16
CA ALA A 375 16.88 21.30 18.47
C ALA A 375 17.86 21.48 17.31
N HIS A 376 18.20 20.40 16.60
CA HIS A 376 19.08 20.42 15.43
C HIS A 376 18.42 21.19 14.28
N ASP A 377 17.15 20.90 13.95
CA ASP A 377 16.40 21.59 12.89
C ASP A 377 16.25 23.08 13.18
N ALA A 378 15.96 23.43 14.43
CA ALA A 378 15.92 24.84 14.85
C ALA A 378 17.28 25.55 14.74
N ALA A 379 18.38 24.83 14.94
CA ALA A 379 19.74 25.36 14.75
C ALA A 379 20.05 25.59 13.27
N ILE A 380 19.69 24.66 12.39
CA ILE A 380 19.83 24.80 10.93
C ILE A 380 18.99 25.97 10.43
N ALA A 381 17.73 26.09 10.82
CA ALA A 381 16.84 27.17 10.42
C ALA A 381 17.40 28.54 10.82
N ARG A 382 17.94 28.66 12.05
CA ARG A 382 18.61 29.89 12.51
C ARG A 382 19.87 30.22 11.70
N ALA A 383 20.68 29.22 11.37
CA ALA A 383 21.89 29.40 10.56
C ALA A 383 21.57 29.85 9.13
N THR A 384 20.49 29.31 8.53
CA THR A 384 20.03 29.68 7.19
C THR A 384 19.50 31.12 7.19
N ALA A 385 18.64 31.49 8.13
CA ALA A 385 18.12 32.85 8.27
C ALA A 385 19.24 33.88 8.49
N SER A 386 20.27 33.54 9.26
CA SER A 386 21.44 34.40 9.48
C SER A 386 22.26 34.60 8.20
N ARG A 387 22.40 33.58 7.35
CA ARG A 387 23.11 33.67 6.05
C ARG A 387 22.33 34.55 5.06
N GLU A 388 21.01 34.41 5.01
CA GLU A 388 20.15 35.21 4.15
C GLU A 388 20.15 36.69 4.58
N ALA A 389 20.07 36.98 5.88
CA ALA A 389 20.17 38.33 6.42
C ALA A 389 21.56 38.97 6.12
N SER A 390 22.64 38.20 6.21
CA SER A 390 23.98 38.68 5.88
C SER A 390 24.17 38.91 4.38
N ALA A 391 23.56 38.10 3.51
CA ALA A 391 23.59 38.29 2.07
C ALA A 391 22.79 39.54 1.64
N LEU A 392 21.66 39.83 2.29
CA LEU A 392 20.84 41.04 2.07
C LEU A 392 21.53 42.33 2.57
N ALA A 393 22.41 42.22 3.55
CA ALA A 393 23.16 43.40 4.07
C ALA A 393 24.42 43.75 3.25
N LEU A 394 24.84 42.89 2.34
CA LEU A 394 26.02 43.04 1.47
C LEU A 394 25.66 43.38 0.01
N GLY A 395 24.39 43.42 -0.35
CA GLY A 395 23.85 43.87 -1.64
C GLY A 395 23.16 45.21 -1.53
#